data_a4e47ef063f9dc7f32e2651f930c9d5c
#
_entry.id   a4e47ef063f9dc7f32e2651f930c9d5c
#
_cell.length_a   1.000
_cell.length_b   1.000
_cell.length_c   1.000
_cell.angle_alpha   90.00
_cell.angle_beta   90.00
_cell.angle_gamma   90.00
#
_symmetry.space_group_name_H-M   'P 1'
#
loop_
_entity.id
_entity.type
_entity.pdbx_description
1 polymer ?
#
loop_
_entity_poly.entity_id
_entity_poly.type
_entity_poly.pdbx_seq_one_letter_code
_entity_poly.pdbx_strand_id
1 'polypeptide(L)'
;MTGAGRGLGRAYALALAAEGACVVINDIDEGNAASVVGEIEGKGGKAAASVGSVASFDYCEQLIQTCVDKFGKVDILVNNAGIVRDRTLIKMSEEEFDAVYAVHAKGTFACSRAAAAHFREQGGGVIVNITSTSGLCGNIGQTNYSAAKAGILGMTRTWAQELSRYNVRVNALAPTAVTEMVKSIPGMEDLDPENVPEELRNRYLGPAEDVAAAVVFLASDASADLNGQILALGGNRLAIWSHPMEVHFELKSGGWNVAAVEEAFHGPFKGKQQPVGLWTGQAKG
;
A
#
# COMPACT_ATOMS: atom_id res chain seq x y z
N MET A 1 3.46 -1.02 12.82
CA MET A 1 3.23 -0.10 11.66
C MET A 1 4.54 0.41 11.15
N THR A 2 4.83 0.26 9.84
CA THR A 2 6.08 0.72 9.25
C THR A 2 5.96 2.13 8.67
N GLY A 3 7.04 2.96 8.77
CA GLY A 3 7.07 4.34 8.30
C GLY A 3 5.99 5.21 8.95
N ALA A 4 5.84 5.10 10.27
CA ALA A 4 4.72 5.67 11.01
C ALA A 4 5.04 7.01 11.70
N GLY A 5 6.26 7.54 11.54
CA GLY A 5 6.68 8.77 12.19
C GLY A 5 6.16 10.06 11.56
N ARG A 6 5.58 10.01 10.36
CA ARG A 6 5.04 11.20 9.66
C ARG A 6 4.00 10.84 8.59
N GLY A 7 3.34 11.87 8.04
CA GLY A 7 2.42 11.76 6.90
C GLY A 7 1.31 10.74 7.11
N LEU A 8 1.04 9.93 6.08
CA LEU A 8 0.01 8.88 6.12
C LEU A 8 0.24 7.89 7.27
N GLY A 9 1.48 7.44 7.49
CA GLY A 9 1.78 6.48 8.55
C GLY A 9 1.46 7.02 9.94
N ARG A 10 1.77 8.32 10.21
CA ARG A 10 1.36 8.97 11.47
C ARG A 10 -0.16 9.02 11.61
N ALA A 11 -0.88 9.43 10.56
CA ALA A 11 -2.34 9.51 10.61
C ALA A 11 -2.96 8.13 10.87
N TYR A 12 -2.47 7.08 10.23
CA TYR A 12 -2.92 5.70 10.47
C TYR A 12 -2.65 5.23 11.90
N ALA A 13 -1.44 5.52 12.43
CA ALA A 13 -1.07 5.14 13.78
C ALA A 13 -1.96 5.80 14.83
N LEU A 14 -2.22 7.11 14.68
CA LEU A 14 -3.10 7.86 15.56
C LEU A 14 -4.54 7.33 15.50
N ALA A 15 -5.05 7.04 14.30
CA ALA A 15 -6.41 6.51 14.13
C ALA A 15 -6.56 5.11 14.75
N LEU A 16 -5.60 4.20 14.53
CA LEU A 16 -5.62 2.88 15.17
C LEU A 16 -5.53 2.98 16.70
N ALA A 17 -4.67 3.86 17.22
CA ALA A 17 -4.57 4.07 18.66
C ALA A 17 -5.85 4.66 19.28
N ALA A 18 -6.56 5.52 18.55
CA ALA A 18 -7.86 6.06 18.98
C ALA A 18 -8.94 4.97 19.10
N GLU A 19 -8.85 3.90 18.29
CA GLU A 19 -9.71 2.72 18.38
C GLU A 19 -9.19 1.68 19.40
N GLY A 20 -8.21 2.05 20.22
CA GLY A 20 -7.71 1.22 21.33
C GLY A 20 -6.57 0.26 20.97
N ALA A 21 -6.00 0.32 19.77
CA ALA A 21 -4.84 -0.48 19.43
C ALA A 21 -3.58 -0.02 20.19
N CYS A 22 -2.74 -0.99 20.62
CA CYS A 22 -1.38 -0.71 21.04
C CYS A 22 -0.48 -0.69 19.79
N VAL A 23 0.24 0.41 19.54
CA VAL A 23 0.92 0.61 18.25
C VAL A 23 2.44 0.70 18.41
N VAL A 24 3.17 -0.15 17.68
CA VAL A 24 4.62 0.05 17.48
C VAL A 24 4.81 0.98 16.30
N ILE A 25 5.46 2.11 16.56
CA ILE A 25 5.78 3.18 15.60
C ILE A 25 7.18 2.92 15.05
N ASN A 26 7.27 2.42 13.83
CA ASN A 26 8.55 2.31 13.16
C ASN A 26 8.81 3.54 12.27
N ASP A 27 9.98 4.10 12.39
CA ASP A 27 10.56 5.05 11.44
C ASP A 27 12.09 4.91 11.44
N ILE A 28 12.77 5.44 10.42
CA ILE A 28 14.24 5.57 10.41
C ILE A 28 14.72 6.75 11.25
N ASP A 29 13.85 7.71 11.49
CA ASP A 29 14.09 8.90 12.30
C ASP A 29 13.51 8.72 13.70
N GLU A 30 14.41 8.76 14.70
CA GLU A 30 14.06 8.56 16.10
C GLU A 30 13.13 9.67 16.63
N GLY A 31 13.37 10.93 16.24
CA GLY A 31 12.57 12.07 16.66
C GLY A 31 11.13 11.97 16.15
N ASN A 32 10.97 11.58 14.88
CA ASN A 32 9.64 11.37 14.30
C ASN A 32 8.89 10.21 14.99
N ALA A 33 9.57 9.09 15.24
CA ALA A 33 8.96 7.96 15.94
C ALA A 33 8.55 8.35 17.37
N ALA A 34 9.43 9.01 18.12
CA ALA A 34 9.18 9.45 19.50
C ALA A 34 8.05 10.48 19.58
N SER A 35 7.97 11.41 18.60
CA SER A 35 6.89 12.40 18.53
C SER A 35 5.52 11.73 18.45
N VAL A 36 5.35 10.75 17.56
CA VAL A 36 4.07 10.05 17.39
C VAL A 36 3.72 9.19 18.61
N VAL A 37 4.72 8.56 19.24
CA VAL A 37 4.51 7.85 20.52
C VAL A 37 3.98 8.82 21.56
N GLY A 38 4.62 10.00 21.74
CA GLY A 38 4.16 11.02 22.69
C GLY A 38 2.75 11.53 22.40
N GLU A 39 2.37 11.69 21.13
CA GLU A 39 1.01 12.08 20.75
C GLU A 39 -0.03 11.01 21.12
N ILE A 40 0.27 9.73 20.90
CA ILE A 40 -0.62 8.62 21.26
C ILE A 40 -0.77 8.53 22.78
N GLU A 41 0.34 8.55 23.51
CA GLU A 41 0.33 8.48 24.99
C GLU A 41 -0.34 9.70 25.62
N GLY A 42 -0.13 10.90 25.06
CA GLY A 42 -0.79 12.13 25.49
C GLY A 42 -2.32 12.11 25.35
N LYS A 43 -2.84 11.23 24.47
CA LYS A 43 -4.27 10.95 24.30
C LYS A 43 -4.75 9.72 25.08
N GLY A 44 -3.90 9.14 25.93
CA GLY A 44 -4.23 7.96 26.75
C GLY A 44 -4.10 6.61 26.03
N GLY A 45 -3.59 6.59 24.79
CA GLY A 45 -3.29 5.36 24.05
C GLY A 45 -1.97 4.72 24.49
N LYS A 46 -1.61 3.59 23.87
CA LYS A 46 -0.36 2.87 24.14
C LYS A 46 0.46 2.77 22.86
N ALA A 47 1.71 3.21 22.91
CA ALA A 47 2.62 3.10 21.80
C ALA A 47 4.05 2.77 22.24
N ALA A 48 4.87 2.29 21.32
CA ALA A 48 6.30 2.11 21.50
C ALA A 48 7.04 2.45 20.21
N ALA A 49 8.19 3.08 20.30
CA ALA A 49 9.04 3.34 19.13
C ALA A 49 9.88 2.12 18.77
N SER A 50 10.12 1.93 17.47
CA SER A 50 11.13 1.02 16.93
C SER A 50 11.85 1.72 15.78
N VAL A 51 13.12 2.08 15.98
CA VAL A 51 13.89 2.89 15.05
C VAL A 51 14.76 2.01 14.17
N GLY A 52 14.58 2.11 12.85
CA GLY A 52 15.39 1.36 11.88
C GLY A 52 14.73 1.21 10.51
N SER A 53 15.50 0.68 9.58
CA SER A 53 15.10 0.57 8.18
C SER A 53 14.48 -0.79 7.84
N VAL A 54 13.29 -0.79 7.26
CA VAL A 54 12.64 -2.01 6.73
C VAL A 54 13.35 -2.60 5.50
N ALA A 55 14.33 -1.92 4.92
CA ALA A 55 15.18 -2.49 3.89
C ALA A 55 16.13 -3.58 4.46
N SER A 56 16.36 -3.59 5.79
CA SER A 56 17.11 -4.65 6.49
C SER A 56 16.14 -5.78 6.90
N PHE A 57 16.46 -6.98 6.45
CA PHE A 57 15.64 -8.16 6.74
C PHE A 57 15.64 -8.49 8.25
N ASP A 58 16.83 -8.48 8.86
CA ASP A 58 17.00 -8.75 10.30
C ASP A 58 16.27 -7.71 11.17
N TYR A 59 16.29 -6.45 10.74
CA TYR A 59 15.54 -5.41 11.42
C TYR A 59 14.03 -5.65 11.37
N CYS A 60 13.49 -6.14 10.26
CA CYS A 60 12.06 -6.46 10.17
C CYS A 60 11.64 -7.54 11.18
N GLU A 61 12.48 -8.54 11.43
CA GLU A 61 12.23 -9.52 12.48
C GLU A 61 12.25 -8.89 13.87
N GLN A 62 13.23 -8.02 14.15
CA GLN A 62 13.32 -7.26 15.40
C GLN A 62 12.10 -6.34 15.61
N LEU A 63 11.62 -5.68 14.56
CA LEU A 63 10.45 -4.82 14.62
C LEU A 63 9.19 -5.59 15.05
N ILE A 64 8.96 -6.77 14.48
CA ILE A 64 7.81 -7.61 14.87
C ILE A 64 8.01 -8.13 16.29
N GLN A 65 9.22 -8.57 16.65
CA GLN A 65 9.54 -9.01 18.00
C GLN A 65 9.32 -7.90 19.03
N THR A 66 9.66 -6.63 18.69
CA THR A 66 9.37 -5.47 19.55
C THR A 66 7.88 -5.35 19.89
N CYS A 67 6.99 -5.66 18.94
CA CYS A 67 5.55 -5.66 19.20
C CYS A 67 5.16 -6.75 20.19
N VAL A 68 5.68 -7.94 20.00
CA VAL A 68 5.42 -9.10 20.90
C VAL A 68 5.98 -8.82 22.31
N ASP A 69 7.19 -8.29 22.42
CA ASP A 69 7.82 -8.01 23.72
C ASP A 69 7.10 -6.90 24.49
N LYS A 70 6.59 -5.88 23.78
CA LYS A 70 5.92 -4.73 24.43
C LYS A 70 4.45 -4.98 24.74
N PHE A 71 3.75 -5.73 23.88
CA PHE A 71 2.29 -5.87 23.93
C PHE A 71 1.80 -7.31 23.96
N GLY A 72 2.71 -8.29 24.01
CA GLY A 72 2.40 -9.72 24.19
C GLY A 72 2.08 -10.45 22.89
N LYS A 73 1.69 -9.75 21.83
CA LYS A 73 1.33 -10.32 20.52
C LYS A 73 1.40 -9.31 19.40
N VAL A 74 1.29 -9.76 18.16
CA VAL A 74 1.03 -8.93 16.99
C VAL A 74 -0.29 -9.39 16.36
N ASP A 75 -1.27 -8.49 16.22
CA ASP A 75 -2.56 -8.79 15.57
C ASP A 75 -2.65 -8.18 14.17
N ILE A 76 -2.03 -7.02 14.00
CA ILE A 76 -2.16 -6.21 12.78
C ILE A 76 -0.78 -5.76 12.33
N LEU A 77 -0.46 -5.99 11.05
CA LEU A 77 0.69 -5.40 10.39
C LEU A 77 0.22 -4.43 9.31
N VAL A 78 0.64 -3.16 9.40
CA VAL A 78 0.46 -2.19 8.32
C VAL A 78 1.80 -1.89 7.67
N ASN A 79 1.99 -2.32 6.44
CA ASN A 79 3.16 -2.07 5.61
C ASN A 79 2.98 -0.76 4.86
N ASN A 80 3.45 0.35 5.47
CA ASN A 80 3.30 1.70 4.92
C ASN A 80 4.64 2.34 4.51
N ALA A 81 5.77 1.94 5.08
CA ALA A 81 7.06 2.55 4.80
C ALA A 81 7.35 2.69 3.30
N GLY A 82 7.86 3.85 2.92
CA GLY A 82 8.13 4.12 1.52
C GLY A 82 8.97 5.36 1.27
N ILE A 83 9.64 5.36 0.12
CA ILE A 83 10.44 6.46 -0.41
C ILE A 83 10.15 6.64 -1.90
N VAL A 84 10.48 7.81 -2.44
CA VAL A 84 10.45 8.07 -3.88
C VAL A 84 11.84 8.44 -4.39
N ARG A 85 12.14 8.00 -5.60
CA ARG A 85 13.32 8.36 -6.39
C ARG A 85 12.89 8.41 -7.85
N ASP A 86 12.07 9.43 -8.18
CA ASP A 86 11.43 9.54 -9.48
C ASP A 86 12.43 9.98 -10.56
N ARG A 87 12.51 9.19 -11.61
CA ARG A 87 13.32 9.44 -12.81
C ARG A 87 12.67 8.77 -14.02
N THR A 88 12.79 9.38 -15.18
CA THR A 88 12.41 8.70 -16.43
C THR A 88 13.29 7.46 -16.65
N LEU A 89 12.76 6.44 -17.33
CA LEU A 89 13.43 5.16 -17.55
C LEU A 89 14.91 5.29 -17.99
N ILE A 90 15.18 6.22 -18.93
CA ILE A 90 16.53 6.40 -19.48
C ILE A 90 17.52 7.02 -18.46
N LYS A 91 17.01 7.75 -17.46
CA LYS A 91 17.83 8.50 -16.48
C LYS A 91 17.89 7.83 -15.12
N MET A 92 17.07 6.82 -14.88
CA MET A 92 17.02 6.12 -13.58
C MET A 92 18.30 5.30 -13.39
N SER A 93 18.96 5.49 -12.25
CA SER A 93 20.13 4.67 -11.87
C SER A 93 19.70 3.38 -11.19
N GLU A 94 20.64 2.41 -11.12
CA GLU A 94 20.48 1.16 -10.39
C GLU A 94 20.18 1.43 -8.90
N GLU A 95 20.95 2.34 -8.29
CA GLU A 95 20.80 2.69 -6.87
C GLU A 95 19.41 3.32 -6.58
N GLU A 96 18.89 4.14 -7.50
CA GLU A 96 17.55 4.73 -7.37
C GLU A 96 16.46 3.64 -7.49
N PHE A 97 16.67 2.67 -8.36
CA PHE A 97 15.76 1.52 -8.50
C PHE A 97 15.80 0.63 -7.26
N ASP A 98 16.99 0.20 -6.85
CA ASP A 98 17.21 -0.72 -5.75
C ASP A 98 16.75 -0.15 -4.41
N ALA A 99 17.05 1.13 -4.14
CA ALA A 99 16.62 1.77 -2.90
C ALA A 99 15.09 1.77 -2.73
N VAL A 100 14.35 2.09 -3.80
CA VAL A 100 12.88 2.08 -3.77
C VAL A 100 12.36 0.66 -3.63
N TYR A 101 12.91 -0.28 -4.38
CA TYR A 101 12.48 -1.68 -4.33
C TYR A 101 12.78 -2.33 -2.98
N ALA A 102 13.95 -2.03 -2.39
CA ALA A 102 14.35 -2.53 -1.07
C ALA A 102 13.39 -2.09 0.04
N VAL A 103 12.99 -0.81 0.07
CA VAL A 103 12.09 -0.29 1.09
C VAL A 103 10.65 -0.81 0.87
N HIS A 104 10.12 -0.66 -0.34
CA HIS A 104 8.72 -0.97 -0.62
C HIS A 104 8.45 -2.46 -0.73
N ALA A 105 9.08 -3.15 -1.70
CA ALA A 105 8.75 -4.54 -1.99
C ALA A 105 9.41 -5.51 -1.01
N LYS A 106 10.73 -5.40 -0.83
CA LYS A 106 11.48 -6.28 0.07
C LYS A 106 11.10 -6.03 1.53
N GLY A 107 10.94 -4.75 1.96
CA GLY A 107 10.51 -4.41 3.31
C GLY A 107 9.12 -4.93 3.64
N THR A 108 8.14 -4.75 2.73
CA THR A 108 6.80 -5.33 2.87
C THR A 108 6.87 -6.86 3.00
N PHE A 109 7.67 -7.54 2.16
CA PHE A 109 7.85 -8.98 2.26
C PHE A 109 8.48 -9.40 3.59
N ALA A 110 9.56 -8.76 4.01
CA ALA A 110 10.30 -9.12 5.22
C ALA A 110 9.45 -8.97 6.50
N CYS A 111 8.77 -7.82 6.66
CA CYS A 111 7.87 -7.60 7.79
C CYS A 111 6.68 -8.58 7.78
N SER A 112 6.10 -8.83 6.60
CA SER A 112 4.97 -9.76 6.49
C SER A 112 5.36 -11.19 6.78
N ARG A 113 6.56 -11.64 6.32
CA ARG A 113 7.09 -12.96 6.63
C ARG A 113 7.29 -13.16 8.15
N ALA A 114 7.87 -12.16 8.82
CA ALA A 114 8.06 -12.18 10.27
C ALA A 114 6.72 -12.24 11.01
N ALA A 115 5.76 -11.37 10.66
CA ALA A 115 4.43 -11.34 11.29
C ALA A 115 3.64 -12.62 11.01
N ALA A 116 3.71 -13.19 9.80
CA ALA A 116 2.98 -14.40 9.42
C ALA A 116 3.34 -15.63 10.27
N ALA A 117 4.58 -15.70 10.77
CA ALA A 117 4.99 -16.77 11.70
C ALA A 117 4.16 -16.68 13.00
N HIS A 118 4.04 -15.50 13.59
CA HIS A 118 3.23 -15.25 14.78
C HIS A 118 1.73 -15.44 14.51
N PHE A 119 1.22 -14.92 13.39
CA PHE A 119 -0.19 -15.09 13.00
C PHE A 119 -0.59 -16.56 12.88
N ARG A 120 0.29 -17.39 12.30
CA ARG A 120 0.07 -18.82 12.20
C ARG A 120 -0.03 -19.49 13.57
N GLU A 121 0.84 -19.13 14.50
CA GLU A 121 0.88 -19.72 15.84
C GLU A 121 -0.32 -19.28 16.70
N GLN A 122 -0.74 -18.03 16.58
CA GLN A 122 -1.87 -17.48 17.33
C GLN A 122 -3.23 -17.74 16.67
N GLY A 123 -3.27 -18.24 15.42
CA GLY A 123 -4.50 -18.62 14.72
C GLY A 123 -5.29 -17.46 14.14
N GLY A 124 -4.62 -16.34 13.79
CA GLY A 124 -5.26 -15.20 13.15
C GLY A 124 -4.36 -13.97 13.06
N GLY A 125 -4.73 -13.05 12.21
CA GLY A 125 -4.03 -11.78 12.03
C GLY A 125 -4.52 -10.99 10.82
N VAL A 126 -4.04 -9.76 10.71
CA VAL A 126 -4.38 -8.87 9.58
C VAL A 126 -3.13 -8.23 9.01
N ILE A 127 -2.99 -8.24 7.69
CA ILE A 127 -1.98 -7.48 6.96
C ILE A 127 -2.68 -6.45 6.07
N VAL A 128 -2.34 -5.18 6.27
CA VAL A 128 -2.76 -4.08 5.40
C VAL A 128 -1.52 -3.56 4.65
N ASN A 129 -1.49 -3.77 3.35
CA ASN A 129 -0.40 -3.33 2.50
C ASN A 129 -0.73 -2.00 1.83
N ILE A 130 0.14 -1.01 1.99
CA ILE A 130 -0.05 0.27 1.30
C ILE A 130 0.57 0.19 -0.10
N THR A 131 -0.29 0.18 -1.11
CA THR A 131 0.06 0.23 -2.53
C THR A 131 -0.09 1.65 -3.09
N SER A 132 -0.31 1.78 -4.39
CA SER A 132 -0.54 3.06 -5.09
C SER A 132 -1.28 2.82 -6.40
N THR A 133 -2.00 3.82 -6.87
CA THR A 133 -2.51 3.87 -8.25
C THR A 133 -1.38 3.73 -9.28
N SER A 134 -0.17 4.19 -8.98
CA SER A 134 1.01 3.98 -9.84
C SER A 134 1.36 2.49 -10.00
N GLY A 135 1.13 1.65 -8.98
CA GLY A 135 1.29 0.20 -9.09
C GLY A 135 0.16 -0.49 -9.86
N LEU A 136 -0.99 0.15 -9.98
CA LEU A 136 -2.15 -0.38 -10.72
C LEU A 136 -2.10 0.01 -12.21
N CYS A 137 -1.73 1.26 -12.51
CA CYS A 137 -1.87 1.84 -13.85
C CYS A 137 -0.54 2.30 -14.47
N GLY A 138 0.55 2.33 -13.70
CA GLY A 138 1.79 2.97 -14.07
C GLY A 138 1.74 4.49 -13.92
N ASN A 139 2.93 5.12 -13.80
CA ASN A 139 3.06 6.56 -13.80
C ASN A 139 4.42 6.96 -14.41
N ILE A 140 4.45 8.05 -15.16
CA ILE A 140 5.66 8.55 -15.81
C ILE A 140 6.71 8.90 -14.75
N GLY A 141 7.96 8.46 -14.96
CA GLY A 141 9.07 8.73 -14.06
C GLY A 141 9.13 7.81 -12.82
N GLN A 142 8.20 6.86 -12.68
CA GLN A 142 8.06 6.01 -11.51
C GLN A 142 8.25 4.50 -11.82
N THR A 143 9.18 4.15 -12.68
CA THR A 143 9.43 2.73 -13.03
C THR A 143 9.73 1.89 -11.79
N ASN A 144 10.63 2.36 -10.90
CA ASN A 144 10.98 1.70 -9.64
C ASN A 144 9.78 1.61 -8.68
N TYR A 145 9.10 2.72 -8.47
CA TYR A 145 7.96 2.84 -7.55
C TYR A 145 6.76 2.03 -8.05
N SER A 146 6.40 2.16 -9.33
CA SER A 146 5.31 1.39 -9.94
C SER A 146 5.57 -0.11 -9.89
N ALA A 147 6.81 -0.55 -10.20
CA ALA A 147 7.20 -1.95 -10.10
C ALA A 147 7.07 -2.49 -8.67
N ALA A 148 7.58 -1.75 -7.67
CA ALA A 148 7.48 -2.14 -6.28
C ALA A 148 6.02 -2.20 -5.79
N LYS A 149 5.20 -1.20 -6.12
CA LYS A 149 3.79 -1.13 -5.72
C LYS A 149 2.92 -2.18 -6.44
N ALA A 150 3.22 -2.51 -7.70
CA ALA A 150 2.61 -3.63 -8.40
C ALA A 150 3.02 -4.99 -7.79
N GLY A 151 4.28 -5.13 -7.39
CA GLY A 151 4.77 -6.29 -6.64
C GLY A 151 4.01 -6.52 -5.33
N ILE A 152 3.71 -5.44 -4.59
CA ILE A 152 2.89 -5.50 -3.37
C ILE A 152 1.48 -6.03 -3.67
N LEU A 153 0.87 -5.68 -4.80
CA LEU A 153 -0.44 -6.22 -5.20
C LEU A 153 -0.38 -7.72 -5.50
N GLY A 154 0.70 -8.18 -6.13
CA GLY A 154 0.97 -9.60 -6.34
C GLY A 154 1.09 -10.34 -5.01
N MET A 155 1.93 -9.84 -4.11
CA MET A 155 2.12 -10.39 -2.75
C MET A 155 0.80 -10.41 -1.96
N THR A 156 0.00 -9.34 -2.01
CA THR A 156 -1.29 -9.26 -1.32
C THR A 156 -2.22 -10.40 -1.75
N ARG A 157 -2.37 -10.63 -3.06
CA ARG A 157 -3.23 -11.71 -3.58
C ARG A 157 -2.70 -13.11 -3.26
N THR A 158 -1.39 -13.29 -3.30
CA THR A 158 -0.73 -14.56 -2.97
C THR A 158 -0.91 -14.89 -1.48
N TRP A 159 -0.58 -13.95 -0.60
CA TRP A 159 -0.67 -14.16 0.83
C TRP A 159 -2.11 -14.28 1.34
N ALA A 160 -3.06 -13.60 0.71
CA ALA A 160 -4.48 -13.79 0.98
C ALA A 160 -4.92 -15.25 0.78
N GLN A 161 -4.32 -15.96 -0.18
CA GLN A 161 -4.58 -17.39 -0.41
C GLN A 161 -3.78 -18.27 0.55
N GLU A 162 -2.47 -18.03 0.69
CA GLU A 162 -1.58 -18.86 1.50
C GLU A 162 -1.92 -18.83 2.99
N LEU A 163 -2.32 -17.66 3.52
CA LEU A 163 -2.53 -17.43 4.95
C LEU A 163 -3.98 -17.58 5.39
N SER A 164 -4.93 -17.71 4.45
CA SER A 164 -6.36 -17.87 4.78
C SER A 164 -6.65 -19.05 5.71
N ARG A 165 -5.92 -20.16 5.53
CA ARG A 165 -6.03 -21.35 6.37
C ARG A 165 -5.63 -21.13 7.85
N TYR A 166 -4.95 -20.02 8.13
CA TYR A 166 -4.57 -19.60 9.48
C TYR A 166 -5.43 -18.45 9.99
N ASN A 167 -6.57 -18.19 9.33
CA ASN A 167 -7.46 -17.08 9.66
C ASN A 167 -6.76 -15.70 9.57
N VAL A 168 -5.86 -15.52 8.59
CA VAL A 168 -5.16 -14.26 8.34
C VAL A 168 -5.73 -13.62 7.10
N ARG A 169 -6.14 -12.35 7.21
CA ARG A 169 -6.61 -11.54 6.10
C ARG A 169 -5.49 -10.64 5.60
N VAL A 170 -5.39 -10.52 4.29
CA VAL A 170 -4.39 -9.67 3.63
C VAL A 170 -5.07 -8.82 2.59
N ASN A 171 -5.10 -7.50 2.79
CA ASN A 171 -5.70 -6.55 1.85
C ASN A 171 -4.72 -5.42 1.52
N ALA A 172 -4.97 -4.71 0.44
CA ALA A 172 -4.17 -3.55 0.04
C ALA A 172 -5.01 -2.27 0.01
N LEU A 173 -4.36 -1.14 0.31
CA LEU A 173 -4.93 0.19 0.18
C LEU A 173 -4.05 1.04 -0.73
N ALA A 174 -4.64 1.66 -1.75
CA ALA A 174 -4.04 2.69 -2.59
C ALA A 174 -4.50 4.07 -2.10
N PRO A 175 -3.77 4.70 -1.19
CA PRO A 175 -4.15 5.99 -0.62
C PRO A 175 -3.81 7.14 -1.57
N THR A 176 -4.57 8.22 -1.47
CA THR A 176 -4.20 9.51 -2.06
C THR A 176 -4.49 10.64 -1.09
N ALA A 177 -3.46 11.32 -0.62
CA ALA A 177 -3.60 12.42 0.33
C ALA A 177 -2.53 13.50 0.10
N VAL A 178 -2.80 14.71 0.53
CA VAL A 178 -1.83 15.81 0.56
C VAL A 178 -0.77 15.49 1.61
N THR A 179 0.40 15.13 1.16
CA THR A 179 1.57 14.83 1.99
C THR A 179 2.78 15.57 1.42
N GLU A 180 3.88 15.62 2.14
CA GLU A 180 5.13 16.19 1.61
C GLU A 180 5.57 15.53 0.28
N MET A 181 5.25 14.25 0.08
CA MET A 181 5.47 13.55 -1.17
C MET A 181 4.62 14.12 -2.32
N VAL A 182 3.36 14.47 -2.06
CA VAL A 182 2.46 15.09 -3.06
C VAL A 182 2.88 16.55 -3.30
N LYS A 183 3.26 17.28 -2.26
CA LYS A 183 3.77 18.66 -2.38
C LYS A 183 5.07 18.77 -3.18
N SER A 184 5.83 17.68 -3.33
CA SER A 184 7.02 17.65 -4.20
C SER A 184 6.69 17.55 -5.70
N ILE A 185 5.42 17.41 -6.06
CA ILE A 185 4.95 17.38 -7.45
C ILE A 185 4.77 18.82 -7.95
N PRO A 186 5.34 19.21 -9.12
CA PRO A 186 5.18 20.54 -9.68
C PRO A 186 3.70 20.97 -9.78
N GLY A 187 3.40 22.15 -9.19
CA GLY A 187 2.05 22.71 -9.13
C GLY A 187 1.19 22.23 -7.95
N MET A 188 1.77 21.45 -7.02
CA MET A 188 1.11 20.97 -5.80
C MET A 188 1.79 21.47 -4.52
N GLU A 189 2.80 22.34 -4.64
CA GLU A 189 3.67 22.77 -3.53
C GLU A 189 2.90 23.48 -2.41
N ASP A 190 1.92 24.30 -2.81
CA ASP A 190 1.17 25.19 -1.90
C ASP A 190 -0.13 24.57 -1.41
N LEU A 191 -0.38 23.29 -1.67
CA LEU A 191 -1.60 22.64 -1.20
C LEU A 191 -1.63 22.57 0.32
N ASP A 192 -2.67 23.20 0.90
CA ASP A 192 -2.98 23.07 2.32
C ASP A 192 -3.86 21.82 2.55
N PRO A 193 -3.37 20.81 3.31
CA PRO A 193 -4.15 19.62 3.57
C PRO A 193 -5.47 19.88 4.32
N GLU A 194 -5.57 20.97 5.09
CA GLU A 194 -6.79 21.32 5.83
C GLU A 194 -7.83 22.03 4.93
N ASN A 195 -7.38 22.64 3.83
CA ASN A 195 -8.22 23.43 2.93
C ASN A 195 -8.15 22.95 1.47
N VAL A 196 -8.16 21.64 1.25
CA VAL A 196 -8.14 21.07 -0.10
C VAL A 196 -9.44 21.42 -0.85
N PRO A 197 -9.37 22.05 -2.03
CA PRO A 197 -10.56 22.37 -2.84
C PRO A 197 -11.43 21.14 -3.10
N GLU A 198 -12.77 21.31 -3.06
CA GLU A 198 -13.71 20.21 -3.22
C GLU A 198 -13.55 19.46 -4.55
N GLU A 199 -13.20 20.17 -5.63
CA GLU A 199 -12.91 19.54 -6.92
C GLU A 199 -11.76 18.54 -6.83
N LEU A 200 -10.69 18.86 -6.08
CA LEU A 200 -9.57 17.98 -5.84
C LEU A 200 -9.96 16.84 -4.89
N ARG A 201 -10.79 17.12 -3.87
CA ARG A 201 -11.32 16.08 -2.97
C ARG A 201 -12.14 15.05 -3.74
N ASN A 202 -12.94 15.48 -4.70
CA ASN A 202 -13.72 14.58 -5.57
C ASN A 202 -12.86 13.80 -6.56
N ARG A 203 -11.59 14.23 -6.76
CA ARG A 203 -10.57 13.54 -7.56
C ARG A 203 -9.60 12.70 -6.74
N TYR A 204 -9.88 12.39 -5.48
CA TYR A 204 -9.06 11.61 -4.53
C TYR A 204 -8.06 12.39 -3.67
N LEU A 205 -7.98 13.70 -3.67
CA LEU A 205 -6.98 14.41 -2.87
C LEU A 205 -7.62 15.00 -1.61
N GLY A 206 -7.15 14.60 -0.45
CA GLY A 206 -7.61 15.08 0.85
C GLY A 206 -6.49 15.05 1.89
N PRO A 207 -6.76 15.43 3.14
CA PRO A 207 -5.82 15.25 4.24
C PRO A 207 -5.51 13.76 4.49
N ALA A 208 -4.39 13.49 5.16
CA ALA A 208 -3.97 12.12 5.48
C ALA A 208 -4.98 11.40 6.39
N GLU A 209 -5.66 12.14 7.22
CA GLU A 209 -6.67 11.68 8.18
C GLU A 209 -7.88 11.05 7.47
N ASP A 210 -8.30 11.57 6.32
CA ASP A 210 -9.41 11.01 5.53
C ASP A 210 -9.12 9.55 5.14
N VAL A 211 -7.86 9.23 4.84
CA VAL A 211 -7.45 7.89 4.40
C VAL A 211 -7.31 6.91 5.57
N ALA A 212 -7.08 7.42 6.78
CA ALA A 212 -6.86 6.59 7.96
C ALA A 212 -8.08 5.69 8.29
N ALA A 213 -9.29 6.16 8.01
CA ALA A 213 -10.51 5.39 8.18
C ALA A 213 -10.49 4.04 7.45
N ALA A 214 -9.91 3.98 6.23
CA ALA A 214 -9.81 2.73 5.49
C ALA A 214 -8.82 1.74 6.13
N VAL A 215 -7.73 2.23 6.74
CA VAL A 215 -6.79 1.36 7.46
C VAL A 215 -7.44 0.79 8.71
N VAL A 216 -8.15 1.60 9.48
CA VAL A 216 -8.90 1.15 10.66
C VAL A 216 -9.96 0.11 10.26
N PHE A 217 -10.74 0.38 9.24
CA PHE A 217 -11.73 -0.56 8.72
C PHE A 217 -11.10 -1.90 8.31
N LEU A 218 -10.02 -1.88 7.49
CA LEU A 218 -9.35 -3.10 7.05
C LEU A 218 -8.69 -3.87 8.20
N ALA A 219 -8.27 -3.18 9.26
CA ALA A 219 -7.68 -3.77 10.45
C ALA A 219 -8.72 -4.39 11.40
N SER A 220 -9.97 -3.95 11.35
CA SER A 220 -11.04 -4.34 12.26
C SER A 220 -11.82 -5.59 11.81
N ASP A 221 -12.62 -6.15 12.71
CA ASP A 221 -13.54 -7.27 12.43
C ASP A 221 -14.68 -6.87 11.48
N ALA A 222 -14.96 -5.58 11.31
CA ALA A 222 -15.95 -5.09 10.34
C ALA A 222 -15.61 -5.44 8.89
N SER A 223 -14.36 -5.82 8.60
CA SER A 223 -13.90 -6.27 7.29
C SER A 223 -13.55 -7.77 7.27
N ALA A 224 -14.17 -8.58 8.13
CA ALA A 224 -13.85 -10.01 8.28
C ALA A 224 -14.05 -10.82 6.98
N ASP A 225 -14.95 -10.40 6.12
CA ASP A 225 -15.25 -11.00 4.81
C ASP A 225 -14.34 -10.50 3.68
N LEU A 226 -13.47 -9.50 3.94
CA LEU A 226 -12.55 -8.97 2.95
C LEU A 226 -11.18 -9.64 3.04
N ASN A 227 -10.79 -10.33 1.97
CA ASN A 227 -9.46 -10.92 1.82
C ASN A 227 -8.98 -10.82 0.38
N GLY A 228 -7.73 -10.40 0.17
CA GLY A 228 -7.13 -10.22 -1.14
C GLY A 228 -7.59 -8.97 -1.89
N GLN A 229 -8.37 -8.08 -1.28
CA GLN A 229 -8.99 -6.94 -1.94
C GLN A 229 -8.04 -5.74 -2.01
N ILE A 230 -8.31 -4.87 -2.98
CA ILE A 230 -7.56 -3.63 -3.22
C ILE A 230 -8.53 -2.47 -3.14
N LEU A 231 -8.45 -1.69 -2.07
CA LEU A 231 -9.22 -0.48 -1.88
C LEU A 231 -8.42 0.75 -2.31
N ALA A 232 -9.10 1.80 -2.72
CA ALA A 232 -8.52 3.13 -2.87
C ALA A 232 -9.37 4.14 -2.12
N LEU A 233 -8.72 5.00 -1.35
CA LEU A 233 -9.36 6.09 -0.63
C LEU A 233 -8.52 7.35 -0.71
N GLY A 234 -9.18 8.47 -0.96
CA GLY A 234 -8.59 9.80 -0.92
C GLY A 234 -9.66 10.86 -1.09
N GLY A 235 -9.59 11.92 -0.30
CA GLY A 235 -10.61 12.96 -0.29
C GLY A 235 -12.02 12.37 -0.12
N ASN A 236 -12.93 12.67 -1.05
CA ASN A 236 -14.32 12.22 -1.00
C ASN A 236 -14.56 10.88 -1.72
N ARG A 237 -13.52 10.24 -2.26
CA ARG A 237 -13.70 9.07 -3.11
C ARG A 237 -13.16 7.79 -2.49
N LEU A 238 -14.04 6.82 -2.25
CA LEU A 238 -13.74 5.44 -1.90
C LEU A 238 -14.03 4.53 -3.10
N ALA A 239 -13.11 3.62 -3.41
CA ALA A 239 -13.27 2.67 -4.50
C ALA A 239 -12.66 1.31 -4.15
N ILE A 240 -13.15 0.28 -4.83
CA ILE A 240 -12.54 -1.04 -4.89
C ILE A 240 -12.02 -1.27 -6.32
N TRP A 241 -10.82 -1.82 -6.45
CA TRP A 241 -10.21 -2.15 -7.73
C TRP A 241 -10.47 -3.61 -8.09
N SER A 242 -10.77 -3.85 -9.36
CA SER A 242 -10.89 -5.22 -9.88
C SER A 242 -9.56 -5.95 -9.85
N HIS A 243 -9.61 -7.27 -9.70
CA HIS A 243 -8.46 -8.12 -9.99
C HIS A 243 -8.21 -8.17 -11.50
N PRO A 244 -6.94 -8.36 -11.93
CA PRO A 244 -6.65 -8.65 -13.33
C PRO A 244 -7.41 -9.90 -13.78
N MET A 245 -8.06 -9.80 -14.94
CA MET A 245 -8.75 -10.90 -15.60
C MET A 245 -8.61 -10.76 -17.10
N GLU A 246 -8.77 -11.88 -17.82
CA GLU A 246 -8.82 -11.88 -19.27
C GLU A 246 -10.07 -11.10 -19.72
N VAL A 247 -9.86 -10.07 -20.52
CA VAL A 247 -10.98 -9.28 -21.08
C VAL A 247 -11.54 -9.91 -22.36
N HIS A 248 -10.76 -10.78 -23.00
CA HIS A 248 -11.14 -11.55 -24.17
C HIS A 248 -10.15 -12.71 -24.36
N PHE A 249 -10.62 -13.84 -24.84
CA PHE A 249 -9.78 -14.97 -25.25
C PHE A 249 -10.37 -15.68 -26.48
N GLU A 250 -9.51 -16.35 -27.24
CA GLU A 250 -9.89 -17.21 -28.38
C GLU A 250 -9.19 -18.56 -28.26
N LEU A 251 -9.87 -19.60 -28.69
CA LEU A 251 -9.31 -20.96 -28.77
C LEU A 251 -9.06 -21.33 -30.22
N LYS A 252 -7.87 -21.85 -30.52
CA LYS A 252 -7.48 -22.30 -31.85
C LYS A 252 -7.00 -23.75 -31.81
N SER A 253 -7.73 -24.62 -32.52
CA SER A 253 -7.31 -26.01 -32.69
C SER A 253 -6.00 -26.08 -33.49
N GLY A 254 -5.06 -26.90 -33.05
CA GLY A 254 -3.73 -27.01 -33.66
C GLY A 254 -2.72 -25.96 -33.21
N GLY A 255 -3.11 -25.05 -32.25
CA GLY A 255 -2.25 -24.03 -31.67
C GLY A 255 -2.12 -22.76 -32.51
N TRP A 256 -1.34 -21.83 -32.01
CA TRP A 256 -1.14 -20.50 -32.56
C TRP A 256 0.21 -20.39 -33.26
N ASN A 257 0.24 -19.86 -34.49
CA ASN A 257 1.44 -19.40 -35.18
C ASN A 257 1.39 -17.88 -35.35
N VAL A 258 2.46 -17.26 -35.84
CA VAL A 258 2.57 -15.80 -35.96
C VAL A 258 1.42 -15.22 -36.78
N ALA A 259 1.13 -15.79 -37.95
CA ALA A 259 0.06 -15.28 -38.80
C ALA A 259 -1.32 -15.37 -38.15
N ALA A 260 -1.60 -16.45 -37.39
CA ALA A 260 -2.86 -16.59 -36.68
C ALA A 260 -2.99 -15.61 -35.50
N VAL A 261 -1.90 -15.28 -34.81
CA VAL A 261 -1.90 -14.23 -33.79
C VAL A 261 -2.16 -12.86 -34.41
N GLU A 262 -1.51 -12.55 -35.53
CA GLU A 262 -1.72 -11.30 -36.27
C GLU A 262 -3.17 -11.16 -36.73
N GLU A 263 -3.74 -12.20 -37.33
CA GLU A 263 -5.16 -12.23 -37.75
C GLU A 263 -6.09 -11.99 -36.55
N ALA A 264 -5.84 -12.66 -35.42
CA ALA A 264 -6.65 -12.48 -34.20
C ALA A 264 -6.63 -11.04 -33.71
N PHE A 265 -5.47 -10.36 -33.67
CA PHE A 265 -5.36 -8.99 -33.23
C PHE A 265 -5.96 -7.97 -34.21
N HIS A 266 -6.06 -8.30 -35.51
CA HIS A 266 -6.78 -7.49 -36.50
C HIS A 266 -8.28 -7.81 -36.55
N GLY A 267 -8.69 -8.94 -36.00
CA GLY A 267 -10.07 -9.45 -35.94
C GLY A 267 -10.68 -9.37 -34.52
N PRO A 268 -10.88 -10.52 -33.83
CA PRO A 268 -11.64 -10.58 -32.56
C PRO A 268 -11.01 -9.79 -31.40
N PHE A 269 -9.68 -9.56 -31.37
CA PHE A 269 -9.01 -8.76 -30.37
C PHE A 269 -9.01 -7.25 -30.65
N LYS A 270 -9.47 -6.84 -31.86
CA LYS A 270 -9.51 -5.42 -32.23
C LYS A 270 -10.37 -4.61 -31.25
N GLY A 271 -9.79 -3.54 -30.69
CA GLY A 271 -10.47 -2.66 -29.75
C GLY A 271 -10.64 -3.24 -28.33
N LYS A 272 -10.01 -4.39 -28.02
CA LYS A 272 -9.99 -4.95 -26.66
C LYS A 272 -8.81 -4.46 -25.83
N GLN A 273 -7.84 -3.78 -26.45
CA GLN A 273 -6.69 -3.22 -25.74
C GLN A 273 -7.14 -2.19 -24.72
N GLN A 274 -6.56 -2.26 -23.53
CA GLN A 274 -6.83 -1.31 -22.45
C GLN A 274 -5.82 -0.18 -22.47
N PRO A 275 -6.24 1.08 -22.17
CA PRO A 275 -5.32 2.18 -22.05
C PRO A 275 -4.41 2.00 -20.82
N VAL A 276 -3.19 2.55 -20.88
CA VAL A 276 -2.27 2.65 -19.75
C VAL A 276 -2.35 4.02 -19.11
N GLY A 277 -1.90 4.12 -17.83
CA GLY A 277 -1.95 5.34 -17.04
C GLY A 277 -3.21 5.47 -16.19
N LEU A 278 -3.27 6.52 -15.38
CA LEU A 278 -4.46 6.81 -14.58
C LEU A 278 -5.65 7.06 -15.53
N TRP A 279 -6.60 6.16 -15.48
CA TRP A 279 -7.86 6.36 -16.18
C TRP A 279 -8.62 7.49 -15.47
N THR A 280 -8.54 8.70 -16.00
CA THR A 280 -9.31 9.86 -15.54
C THR A 280 -10.79 9.73 -15.97
N GLY A 281 -11.29 8.51 -16.00
CA GLY A 281 -12.55 8.10 -16.57
C GLY A 281 -13.66 9.12 -16.37
N GLN A 282 -13.92 9.87 -17.42
CA GLN A 282 -15.32 10.14 -17.72
C GLN A 282 -15.89 8.79 -18.14
N ALA A 283 -16.69 8.17 -17.28
CA ALA A 283 -17.68 7.23 -17.74
C ALA A 283 -18.47 7.98 -18.81
N LYS A 284 -18.25 7.65 -20.07
CA LYS A 284 -19.21 8.03 -21.09
C LYS A 284 -20.48 7.29 -20.70
N GLY A 285 -21.45 8.05 -20.13
CA GLY A 285 -22.80 7.60 -19.90
C GLY A 285 -23.45 7.16 -21.22
#